data_67dd7df0c23aee1c7e134e9ace181ecd
#
_entry.id   67dd7df0c23aee1c7e134e9ace181ecd
#
_cell.length_a   1.000
_cell.length_b   1.000
_cell.length_c   1.000
_cell.angle_alpha   90.00
_cell.angle_beta   90.00
_cell.angle_gamma   90.00
#
_symmetry.space_group_name_H-M   'P 1'
#
loop_
_entity.id
_entity.type
_entity.pdbx_description
1 polymer ?
#
loop_
_entity_poly.entity_id
_entity_poly.type
_entity_poly.pdbx_seq_one_letter_code
_entity_poly.pdbx_strand_id
1 'polypeptide(L)'
;LYGKNIRNVINLSVTQDIMDSNKNSLYLDPHKLSFPKENYEGTDDFSLKNQKAFKAYLEKVFTMAGASSKEAATKAEKVFELEKELALAQLPQEKAKDIKAAYNPQSWDEVKALAPNLPVTELAANLGVQDAPFVVVTDPEGLKKVSEVYQENNLEALKALLQYRVIAHYSDYLSEDLIEAKAKYEGVANGAVDVPTTDVLAQSAVEENFSDMVGKVYVKNH
;
A
#
# COMPACT_ATOMS: atom_id res chain seq x y z
N LEU A 1 -10.38 -7.50 -2.52
CA LEU A 1 -8.97 -7.11 -2.33
C LEU A 1 -8.48 -7.43 -0.92
N TYR A 2 -9.20 -7.03 0.14
CA TYR A 2 -8.80 -7.30 1.54
C TYR A 2 -8.57 -8.78 1.82
N GLY A 3 -9.47 -9.68 1.41
CA GLY A 3 -9.32 -11.13 1.57
C GLY A 3 -8.15 -11.76 0.80
N LYS A 4 -7.40 -10.96 0.05
CA LYS A 4 -6.20 -11.35 -0.71
C LYS A 4 -4.95 -10.55 -0.28
N ASN A 5 -5.00 -9.84 0.84
CA ASN A 5 -3.93 -8.96 1.32
C ASN A 5 -3.45 -7.89 0.31
N ILE A 6 -4.28 -7.58 -0.69
CA ILE A 6 -3.94 -6.55 -1.67
C ILE A 6 -4.19 -5.18 -1.04
N ARG A 7 -3.16 -4.36 -1.00
CA ARG A 7 -3.23 -2.99 -0.48
C ARG A 7 -4.29 -2.19 -1.21
N ASN A 8 -5.13 -1.49 -0.46
CA ASN A 8 -6.23 -0.70 -0.98
C ASN A 8 -6.03 0.78 -0.62
N VAL A 9 -7.05 1.63 -0.84
CA VAL A 9 -7.01 3.07 -0.50
C VAL A 9 -7.02 3.33 1.01
N ILE A 10 -7.56 2.39 1.79
CA ILE A 10 -7.45 2.35 3.26
C ILE A 10 -7.16 0.91 3.67
N ASN A 11 -6.64 0.72 4.87
CA ASN A 11 -6.40 -0.59 5.45
C ASN A 11 -7.06 -0.70 6.83
N LEU A 12 -7.84 -1.77 7.04
CA LEU A 12 -8.36 -2.17 8.34
C LEU A 12 -7.61 -3.42 8.80
N SER A 13 -7.04 -3.37 9.97
CA SER A 13 -6.30 -4.49 10.56
C SER A 13 -6.61 -4.65 12.04
N VAL A 14 -6.62 -5.89 12.53
CA VAL A 14 -6.71 -6.19 13.95
C VAL A 14 -5.34 -6.65 14.42
N THR A 15 -4.77 -5.94 15.37
CA THR A 15 -3.46 -6.26 15.95
C THR A 15 -3.42 -5.92 17.43
N GLN A 16 -2.37 -6.33 18.12
CA GLN A 16 -2.14 -6.00 19.52
C GLN A 16 -2.24 -4.48 19.73
N ASP A 17 -2.98 -4.06 20.74
CA ASP A 17 -3.12 -2.65 21.06
C ASP A 17 -1.79 -2.08 21.55
N ILE A 18 -1.36 -0.99 20.91
CA ILE A 18 -0.05 -0.37 21.19
C ILE A 18 0.01 0.28 22.59
N MET A 19 -1.15 0.58 23.19
CA MET A 19 -1.26 1.17 24.55
C MET A 19 -1.60 0.13 25.63
N ASP A 20 -2.07 -1.07 25.23
CA ASP A 20 -2.42 -2.15 26.14
C ASP A 20 -2.18 -3.52 25.48
N SER A 21 -1.02 -4.09 25.73
CA SER A 21 -0.59 -5.36 25.13
C SER A 21 -1.45 -6.59 25.48
N ASN A 22 -2.40 -6.44 26.43
CA ASN A 22 -3.28 -7.55 26.82
C ASN A 22 -4.52 -7.68 25.94
N LYS A 23 -4.74 -6.77 25.00
CA LYS A 23 -5.87 -6.78 24.09
C LYS A 23 -5.47 -6.49 22.65
N ASN A 24 -6.36 -6.83 21.72
CA ASN A 24 -6.27 -6.42 20.34
C ASN A 24 -7.19 -5.23 20.09
N SER A 25 -6.78 -4.34 19.20
CA SER A 25 -7.57 -3.23 18.72
C SER A 25 -7.67 -3.22 17.21
N LEU A 26 -8.72 -2.62 16.69
CA LEU A 26 -8.91 -2.40 15.28
C LEU A 26 -8.20 -1.11 14.89
N TYR A 27 -7.37 -1.19 13.87
CA TYR A 27 -6.63 -0.05 13.32
C TYR A 27 -7.14 0.29 11.92
N LEU A 28 -7.26 1.57 11.66
CA LEU A 28 -7.60 2.12 10.34
C LEU A 28 -6.45 3.01 9.88
N ASP A 29 -5.74 2.51 8.87
CA ASP A 29 -4.63 3.21 8.25
C ASP A 29 -5.09 3.87 6.95
N PRO A 30 -4.61 5.08 6.63
CA PRO A 30 -4.79 5.67 5.31
C PRO A 30 -3.98 4.91 4.25
N HIS A 31 -4.13 5.32 3.01
CA HIS A 31 -3.42 4.77 1.86
C HIS A 31 -1.91 4.66 2.10
N LYS A 32 -1.34 3.47 1.88
CA LYS A 32 0.11 3.28 1.90
C LYS A 32 0.71 3.68 0.56
N LEU A 33 1.58 4.67 0.59
CA LEU A 33 2.31 5.16 -0.57
C LEU A 33 3.25 4.10 -1.18
N SER A 34 3.55 4.24 -2.46
CA SER A 34 4.45 3.31 -3.19
C SER A 34 5.93 3.56 -2.86
N PHE A 35 6.29 4.79 -2.48
CA PHE A 35 7.62 5.15 -1.98
C PHE A 35 7.52 6.28 -0.92
N PRO A 36 8.62 6.65 -0.23
CA PRO A 36 8.58 7.63 0.84
C PRO A 36 7.98 8.96 0.40
N LYS A 37 7.18 9.56 1.29
CA LYS A 37 6.45 10.82 1.07
C LYS A 37 7.33 11.92 0.49
N GLU A 38 8.52 12.06 1.03
CA GLU A 38 9.49 13.12 0.68
C GLU A 38 9.89 13.05 -0.80
N ASN A 39 9.90 11.86 -1.38
CA ASN A 39 10.27 11.67 -2.78
C ASN A 39 9.19 12.14 -3.77
N TYR A 40 7.93 12.30 -3.35
CA TYR A 40 6.88 12.82 -4.23
C TYR A 40 7.02 14.32 -4.50
N GLU A 41 7.57 15.07 -3.55
CA GLU A 41 7.76 16.52 -3.64
C GLU A 41 9.21 16.91 -3.92
N GLY A 42 10.16 16.02 -3.67
CA GLY A 42 11.58 16.29 -3.80
C GLY A 42 11.97 16.69 -5.21
N THR A 43 12.81 17.69 -5.31
CA THR A 43 13.37 18.22 -6.57
C THR A 43 14.86 17.92 -6.70
N ASP A 44 15.43 17.22 -5.71
CA ASP A 44 16.81 16.74 -5.76
C ASP A 44 16.94 15.54 -6.72
N ASP A 45 18.18 15.27 -7.14
CA ASP A 45 18.47 14.23 -8.12
C ASP A 45 17.97 12.81 -7.70
N PHE A 46 18.00 12.51 -6.40
CA PHE A 46 17.54 11.23 -5.89
C PHE A 46 16.02 11.11 -5.99
N SER A 47 15.29 12.13 -5.54
CA SER A 47 13.84 12.19 -5.65
C SER A 47 13.36 12.12 -7.09
N LEU A 48 13.98 12.89 -7.99
CA LEU A 48 13.64 12.90 -9.42
C LEU A 48 13.90 11.53 -10.08
N LYS A 49 14.98 10.85 -9.72
CA LYS A 49 15.26 9.48 -10.20
C LYS A 49 14.19 8.49 -9.73
N ASN A 50 13.78 8.56 -8.46
CA ASN A 50 12.71 7.72 -7.91
C ASN A 50 11.37 7.96 -8.62
N GLN A 51 10.97 9.22 -8.79
CA GLN A 51 9.75 9.58 -9.52
C GLN A 51 9.77 9.02 -10.95
N LYS A 52 10.88 9.20 -11.67
CA LYS A 52 11.03 8.68 -13.03
C LYS A 52 10.98 7.15 -13.07
N ALA A 53 11.66 6.48 -12.15
CA ALA A 53 11.66 5.02 -12.08
C ALA A 53 10.28 4.47 -11.76
N PHE A 54 9.55 5.10 -10.84
CA PHE A 54 8.20 4.71 -10.50
C PHE A 54 7.23 4.87 -11.68
N LYS A 55 7.25 6.02 -12.36
CA LYS A 55 6.43 6.23 -13.56
C LYS A 55 6.74 5.21 -14.65
N ALA A 56 8.01 4.90 -14.90
CA ALA A 56 8.41 3.89 -15.87
C ALA A 56 7.92 2.48 -15.48
N TYR A 57 7.96 2.15 -14.19
CA TYR A 57 7.41 0.89 -13.69
C TYR A 57 5.89 0.82 -13.88
N LEU A 58 5.16 1.89 -13.54
CA LEU A 58 3.72 1.98 -13.76
C LEU A 58 3.36 1.82 -15.25
N GLU A 59 4.09 2.49 -16.16
CA GLU A 59 3.88 2.34 -17.61
C GLU A 59 4.08 0.89 -18.07
N LYS A 60 5.11 0.20 -17.54
CA LYS A 60 5.34 -1.21 -17.85
C LYS A 60 4.18 -2.07 -17.33
N VAL A 61 3.73 -1.87 -16.10
CA VAL A 61 2.59 -2.57 -15.50
C VAL A 61 1.33 -2.42 -16.37
N PHE A 62 1.00 -1.19 -16.78
CA PHE A 62 -0.21 -0.95 -17.57
C PHE A 62 -0.10 -1.49 -19.01
N THR A 63 1.08 -1.40 -19.62
CA THR A 63 1.32 -1.98 -20.96
C THR A 63 1.15 -3.49 -20.93
N MET A 64 1.66 -4.16 -19.90
CA MET A 64 1.48 -5.60 -19.72
C MET A 64 0.04 -5.99 -19.42
N ALA A 65 -0.74 -5.07 -18.84
CA ALA A 65 -2.18 -5.22 -18.66
C ALA A 65 -3.00 -4.96 -19.94
N GLY A 66 -2.35 -4.77 -21.09
CA GLY A 66 -2.98 -4.59 -22.41
C GLY A 66 -3.25 -3.14 -22.81
N ALA A 67 -2.78 -2.14 -22.03
CA ALA A 67 -2.90 -0.74 -22.43
C ALA A 67 -1.92 -0.40 -23.57
N SER A 68 -2.34 0.46 -24.50
CA SER A 68 -1.41 1.07 -25.44
C SER A 68 -0.38 1.95 -24.71
N SER A 69 0.77 2.24 -25.32
CA SER A 69 1.82 3.07 -24.70
C SER A 69 1.29 4.43 -24.24
N LYS A 70 0.39 5.05 -25.01
CA LYS A 70 -0.23 6.33 -24.67
C LYS A 70 -1.17 6.21 -23.46
N GLU A 71 -1.98 5.17 -23.41
CA GLU A 71 -2.88 4.91 -22.27
C GLU A 71 -2.10 4.55 -21.02
N ALA A 72 -1.04 3.74 -21.14
CA ALA A 72 -0.15 3.37 -20.04
C ALA A 72 0.51 4.60 -19.41
N ALA A 73 1.08 5.48 -20.22
CA ALA A 73 1.66 6.75 -19.75
C ALA A 73 0.60 7.64 -19.06
N THR A 74 -0.60 7.74 -19.63
CA THR A 74 -1.69 8.50 -19.02
C THR A 74 -2.12 7.93 -17.67
N LYS A 75 -2.25 6.60 -17.55
CA LYS A 75 -2.58 5.93 -16.29
C LYS A 75 -1.46 6.09 -15.26
N ALA A 76 -0.20 5.96 -15.68
CA ALA A 76 0.96 6.12 -14.82
C ALA A 76 0.99 7.52 -14.21
N GLU A 77 0.77 8.56 -15.01
CA GLU A 77 0.71 9.94 -14.53
C GLU A 77 -0.45 10.14 -13.54
N LYS A 78 -1.65 9.63 -13.85
CA LYS A 78 -2.80 9.72 -12.94
C LYS A 78 -2.54 9.04 -11.58
N VAL A 79 -1.90 7.88 -11.57
CA VAL A 79 -1.54 7.19 -10.32
C VAL A 79 -0.50 7.99 -9.55
N PHE A 80 0.53 8.49 -10.23
CA PHE A 80 1.57 9.29 -9.60
C PHE A 80 1.01 10.56 -8.95
N GLU A 81 0.21 11.33 -9.68
CA GLU A 81 -0.39 12.57 -9.15
C GLU A 81 -1.37 12.29 -8.00
N LEU A 82 -2.16 11.21 -8.08
CA LEU A 82 -3.03 10.80 -6.98
C LEU A 82 -2.24 10.43 -5.73
N GLU A 83 -1.18 9.61 -5.85
CA GLU A 83 -0.33 9.26 -4.71
C GLU A 83 0.43 10.47 -4.15
N LYS A 84 0.87 11.38 -5.01
CA LYS A 84 1.47 12.65 -4.60
C LYS A 84 0.49 13.49 -3.78
N GLU A 85 -0.74 13.64 -4.24
CA GLU A 85 -1.79 14.36 -3.49
C GLU A 85 -2.05 13.73 -2.13
N LEU A 86 -2.09 12.40 -2.05
CA LEU A 86 -2.24 11.67 -0.79
C LEU A 86 -1.01 11.82 0.11
N ALA A 87 0.19 11.81 -0.48
CA ALA A 87 1.44 11.97 0.26
C ALA A 87 1.52 13.29 1.01
N LEU A 88 1.07 14.39 0.39
CA LEU A 88 1.10 15.73 0.98
C LEU A 88 0.35 15.81 2.33
N ALA A 89 -0.73 15.08 2.47
CA ALA A 89 -1.58 15.10 3.64
C ALA A 89 -1.15 14.11 4.74
N GLN A 90 -0.36 13.08 4.40
CA GLN A 90 0.04 12.07 5.38
C GLN A 90 1.04 12.63 6.41
N LEU A 91 0.99 12.08 7.61
CA LEU A 91 1.97 12.38 8.66
C LEU A 91 3.41 12.15 8.15
N PRO A 92 4.34 13.06 8.44
CA PRO A 92 5.76 12.82 8.22
C PRO A 92 6.21 11.53 8.93
N GLN A 93 7.14 10.80 8.32
CA GLN A 93 7.60 9.51 8.84
C GLN A 93 8.09 9.58 10.31
N GLU A 94 8.71 10.69 10.70
CA GLU A 94 9.16 10.91 12.09
C GLU A 94 7.98 10.95 13.07
N LYS A 95 6.88 11.63 12.68
CA LYS A 95 5.66 11.70 13.49
C LYS A 95 4.86 10.40 13.47
N ALA A 96 4.87 9.67 12.36
CA ALA A 96 4.23 8.36 12.27
C ALA A 96 4.86 7.30 13.20
N LYS A 97 6.12 7.49 13.62
CA LYS A 97 6.79 6.67 14.63
C LYS A 97 6.46 7.07 16.08
N ASP A 98 5.88 8.23 16.29
CA ASP A 98 5.41 8.64 17.61
C ASP A 98 4.08 7.94 17.92
N ILE A 99 4.13 7.04 18.90
CA ILE A 99 2.97 6.25 19.36
C ILE A 99 1.77 7.15 19.70
N LYS A 100 2.02 8.30 20.33
CA LYS A 100 0.93 9.22 20.72
C LYS A 100 0.30 9.91 19.51
N ALA A 101 1.09 10.20 18.48
CA ALA A 101 0.57 10.79 17.26
C ALA A 101 -0.22 9.77 16.41
N ALA A 102 0.18 8.50 16.45
CA ALA A 102 -0.43 7.41 15.69
C ALA A 102 -1.59 6.69 16.43
N TYR A 103 -1.88 7.05 17.68
CA TYR A 103 -2.94 6.41 18.47
C TYR A 103 -4.12 7.34 18.68
N ASN A 104 -5.07 7.33 17.76
CA ASN A 104 -6.26 8.18 17.77
C ASN A 104 -7.52 7.29 17.79
N PRO A 105 -7.95 6.79 18.98
CA PRO A 105 -9.17 5.99 19.09
C PRO A 105 -10.39 6.86 18.80
N GLN A 106 -11.24 6.41 17.88
CA GLN A 106 -12.45 7.09 17.43
C GLN A 106 -13.62 6.11 17.39
N SER A 107 -14.80 6.59 17.68
CA SER A 107 -16.06 5.88 17.39
C SER A 107 -16.32 5.81 15.89
N TRP A 108 -17.16 4.89 15.47
CA TRP A 108 -17.56 4.80 14.05
C TRP A 108 -18.23 6.06 13.52
N ASP A 109 -18.96 6.80 14.37
CA ASP A 109 -19.58 8.07 13.97
C ASP A 109 -18.55 9.19 13.77
N GLU A 110 -17.50 9.23 14.58
CA GLU A 110 -16.38 10.16 14.38
C GLU A 110 -15.60 9.81 13.10
N VAL A 111 -15.36 8.52 12.83
CA VAL A 111 -14.71 8.09 11.58
C VAL A 111 -15.55 8.45 10.36
N LYS A 112 -16.87 8.26 10.41
CA LYS A 112 -17.77 8.68 9.32
C LYS A 112 -17.74 10.20 9.11
N ALA A 113 -17.70 10.97 10.18
CA ALA A 113 -17.61 12.43 10.09
C ALA A 113 -16.27 12.88 9.50
N LEU A 114 -15.18 12.17 9.85
CA LEU A 114 -13.84 12.43 9.34
C LEU A 114 -13.69 12.06 7.85
N ALA A 115 -14.29 10.94 7.44
CA ALA A 115 -14.14 10.35 6.12
C ALA A 115 -15.49 10.04 5.45
N PRO A 116 -16.33 11.06 5.17
CA PRO A 116 -17.73 10.88 4.76
C PRO A 116 -17.89 10.20 3.37
N ASN A 117 -16.88 10.26 2.51
CA ASN A 117 -16.94 9.65 1.19
C ASN A 117 -16.47 8.18 1.17
N LEU A 118 -15.91 7.69 2.28
CA LEU A 118 -15.43 6.31 2.37
C LEU A 118 -16.52 5.39 2.97
N PRO A 119 -16.77 4.21 2.37
CA PRO A 119 -17.73 3.23 2.89
C PRO A 119 -17.12 2.42 4.07
N VAL A 120 -16.63 3.13 5.12
CA VAL A 120 -15.86 2.50 6.22
C VAL A 120 -16.70 1.52 7.04
N THR A 121 -17.99 1.79 7.23
CA THR A 121 -18.89 0.91 7.98
C THR A 121 -19.30 -0.32 7.19
N GLU A 122 -19.55 -0.19 5.89
CA GLU A 122 -19.79 -1.33 5.01
C GLU A 122 -18.55 -2.22 4.93
N LEU A 123 -17.37 -1.61 4.87
CA LEU A 123 -16.12 -2.35 4.90
C LEU A 123 -15.95 -3.11 6.22
N ALA A 124 -16.19 -2.46 7.36
CA ALA A 124 -16.12 -3.08 8.67
C ALA A 124 -17.11 -4.27 8.79
N ALA A 125 -18.34 -4.10 8.30
CA ALA A 125 -19.35 -5.15 8.28
C ALA A 125 -18.92 -6.34 7.41
N ASN A 126 -18.36 -6.08 6.22
CA ASN A 126 -17.87 -7.13 5.33
C ASN A 126 -16.67 -7.90 5.91
N LEU A 127 -15.92 -7.31 6.82
CA LEU A 127 -14.80 -7.92 7.53
C LEU A 127 -15.21 -8.53 8.88
N GLY A 128 -16.47 -8.36 9.31
CA GLY A 128 -16.97 -8.87 10.59
C GLY A 128 -16.41 -8.13 11.82
N VAL A 129 -16.01 -6.87 11.67
CA VAL A 129 -15.41 -6.05 12.74
C VAL A 129 -16.23 -4.80 13.10
N GLN A 130 -17.48 -4.73 12.61
CA GLN A 130 -18.39 -3.59 12.83
C GLN A 130 -18.75 -3.36 14.29
N ASP A 131 -18.65 -4.39 15.15
CA ASP A 131 -18.98 -4.33 16.57
C ASP A 131 -17.82 -3.87 17.46
N ALA A 132 -16.67 -3.51 16.85
CA ALA A 132 -15.55 -2.94 17.57
C ALA A 132 -16.01 -1.63 18.28
N PRO A 133 -15.75 -1.48 19.59
CA PRO A 133 -16.21 -0.33 20.36
C PRO A 133 -15.59 0.99 19.91
N PHE A 134 -14.42 0.92 19.30
CA PHE A 134 -13.70 2.03 18.69
C PHE A 134 -12.74 1.48 17.63
N VAL A 135 -12.23 2.37 16.80
CA VAL A 135 -11.17 2.10 15.86
C VAL A 135 -10.04 3.11 16.04
N VAL A 136 -8.80 2.64 16.05
CA VAL A 136 -7.62 3.50 16.14
C VAL A 136 -7.28 4.01 14.75
N VAL A 137 -7.50 5.30 14.51
CA VAL A 137 -7.09 5.96 13.26
C VAL A 137 -5.64 6.40 13.39
N THR A 138 -4.75 5.79 12.58
CA THR A 138 -3.30 6.04 12.73
C THR A 138 -2.86 7.39 12.18
N ASP A 139 -3.58 7.93 11.19
CA ASP A 139 -3.36 9.25 10.60
C ASP A 139 -4.70 9.88 10.19
N PRO A 140 -5.34 10.68 11.08
CA PRO A 140 -6.61 11.30 10.79
C PRO A 140 -6.59 12.26 9.58
N GLU A 141 -5.55 13.05 9.41
CA GLU A 141 -5.44 13.98 8.27
C GLU A 141 -5.23 13.22 6.95
N GLY A 142 -4.41 12.17 6.99
CA GLY A 142 -4.24 11.27 5.84
C GLY A 142 -5.56 10.58 5.46
N LEU A 143 -6.33 10.09 6.44
CA LEU A 143 -7.64 9.47 6.21
C LEU A 143 -8.66 10.45 5.62
N LYS A 144 -8.71 11.68 6.15
CA LYS A 144 -9.54 12.75 5.62
C LYS A 144 -9.21 13.03 4.15
N LYS A 145 -7.91 13.10 3.82
CA LYS A 145 -7.46 13.31 2.44
C LYS A 145 -7.84 12.15 1.52
N VAL A 146 -7.72 10.91 1.97
CA VAL A 146 -8.22 9.75 1.22
C VAL A 146 -9.71 9.89 0.93
N SER A 147 -10.52 10.34 1.90
CA SER A 147 -11.95 10.59 1.71
C SER A 147 -12.21 11.70 0.69
N GLU A 148 -11.42 12.79 0.72
CA GLU A 148 -11.55 13.89 -0.24
C GLU A 148 -11.28 13.46 -1.68
N VAL A 149 -10.29 12.61 -1.90
CA VAL A 149 -9.95 12.10 -3.24
C VAL A 149 -10.84 10.94 -3.69
N TYR A 150 -11.54 10.29 -2.78
CA TYR A 150 -12.47 9.18 -3.09
C TYR A 150 -13.80 9.71 -3.61
N GLN A 151 -13.76 10.29 -4.81
CA GLN A 151 -14.88 10.92 -5.49
C GLN A 151 -14.92 10.53 -6.96
N GLU A 152 -16.07 10.81 -7.60
CA GLU A 152 -16.36 10.42 -8.98
C GLU A 152 -15.36 11.04 -9.99
N ASN A 153 -14.93 12.28 -9.76
CA ASN A 153 -13.95 12.96 -10.61
C ASN A 153 -12.56 12.27 -10.61
N ASN A 154 -12.23 11.51 -9.57
CA ASN A 154 -10.97 10.76 -9.44
C ASN A 154 -11.12 9.28 -9.80
N LEU A 155 -12.30 8.84 -10.26
CA LEU A 155 -12.62 7.43 -10.48
C LEU A 155 -11.59 6.72 -11.39
N GLU A 156 -11.15 7.36 -12.47
CA GLU A 156 -10.18 6.76 -13.39
C GLU A 156 -8.77 6.62 -12.77
N ALA A 157 -8.36 7.58 -11.94
CA ALA A 157 -7.11 7.49 -11.19
C ALA A 157 -7.18 6.39 -10.12
N LEU A 158 -8.30 6.29 -9.40
CA LEU A 158 -8.54 5.24 -8.40
C LEU A 158 -8.59 3.85 -9.04
N LYS A 159 -9.26 3.69 -10.19
CA LYS A 159 -9.24 2.42 -10.95
C LYS A 159 -7.83 2.04 -11.39
N ALA A 160 -7.05 3.00 -11.91
CA ALA A 160 -5.68 2.76 -12.32
C ALA A 160 -4.80 2.38 -11.11
N LEU A 161 -4.94 3.06 -9.98
CA LEU A 161 -4.25 2.73 -8.73
C LEU A 161 -4.55 1.29 -8.29
N LEU A 162 -5.82 0.88 -8.27
CA LEU A 162 -6.22 -0.47 -7.88
C LEU A 162 -5.72 -1.52 -8.88
N GLN A 163 -5.76 -1.24 -10.18
CA GLN A 163 -5.20 -2.12 -11.21
C GLN A 163 -3.69 -2.32 -10.99
N TYR A 164 -2.96 -1.22 -10.77
CA TYR A 164 -1.54 -1.28 -10.44
C TYR A 164 -1.29 -2.12 -9.18
N ARG A 165 -2.03 -1.88 -8.09
CA ARG A 165 -1.86 -2.61 -6.83
C ARG A 165 -2.05 -4.12 -6.96
N VAL A 166 -3.05 -4.54 -7.73
CA VAL A 166 -3.29 -5.97 -8.02
C VAL A 166 -2.11 -6.57 -8.78
N ILE A 167 -1.66 -5.93 -9.86
CA ILE A 167 -0.56 -6.46 -10.68
C ILE A 167 0.75 -6.45 -9.90
N ALA A 168 1.05 -5.38 -9.16
CA ALA A 168 2.25 -5.27 -8.35
C ALA A 168 2.30 -6.32 -7.24
N HIS A 169 1.15 -6.65 -6.63
CA HIS A 169 1.05 -7.70 -5.61
C HIS A 169 1.42 -9.09 -6.15
N TYR A 170 1.05 -9.38 -7.40
CA TYR A 170 1.34 -10.65 -8.04
C TYR A 170 2.56 -10.61 -8.97
N SER A 171 3.33 -9.52 -8.99
CA SER A 171 4.41 -9.32 -9.95
C SER A 171 5.42 -10.47 -9.98
N ASP A 172 5.74 -11.03 -8.81
CA ASP A 172 6.73 -12.10 -8.65
C ASP A 172 6.26 -13.46 -9.19
N TYR A 173 4.95 -13.58 -9.53
CA TYR A 173 4.31 -14.78 -10.09
C TYR A 173 3.88 -14.61 -11.55
N LEU A 174 4.17 -13.45 -12.17
CA LEU A 174 3.70 -13.14 -13.52
C LEU A 174 4.81 -13.39 -14.56
N SER A 175 5.46 -12.37 -15.08
CA SER A 175 6.46 -12.51 -16.13
C SER A 175 7.82 -11.97 -15.72
N GLU A 176 8.89 -12.52 -16.29
CA GLU A 176 10.27 -12.05 -16.08
C GLU A 176 10.42 -10.56 -16.33
N ASP A 177 9.80 -10.05 -17.40
CA ASP A 177 9.78 -8.62 -17.73
C ASP A 177 9.24 -7.74 -16.61
N LEU A 178 8.23 -8.22 -15.86
CA LEU A 178 7.63 -7.48 -14.78
C LEU A 178 8.49 -7.54 -13.51
N ILE A 179 9.09 -8.72 -13.26
CA ILE A 179 10.06 -8.93 -12.17
C ILE A 179 11.26 -8.00 -12.37
N GLU A 180 11.82 -7.95 -13.59
CA GLU A 180 12.90 -7.02 -13.92
C GLU A 180 12.51 -5.55 -13.76
N ALA A 181 11.31 -5.16 -14.21
CA ALA A 181 10.84 -3.80 -14.10
C ALA A 181 10.66 -3.38 -12.64
N LYS A 182 10.14 -4.28 -11.78
CA LYS A 182 10.04 -4.10 -10.34
C LYS A 182 11.43 -3.94 -9.71
N ALA A 183 12.36 -4.86 -10.00
CA ALA A 183 13.72 -4.82 -9.47
C ALA A 183 14.45 -3.53 -9.87
N LYS A 184 14.31 -3.06 -11.11
CA LYS A 184 14.87 -1.77 -11.57
C LYS A 184 14.29 -0.59 -10.81
N TYR A 185 12.97 -0.58 -10.55
CA TYR A 185 12.32 0.46 -9.78
C TYR A 185 12.80 0.46 -8.32
N GLU A 186 12.79 -0.68 -7.66
CA GLU A 186 13.22 -0.83 -6.27
C GLU A 186 14.72 -0.54 -6.11
N GLY A 187 15.52 -0.88 -7.12
CA GLY A 187 16.96 -0.63 -7.14
C GLY A 187 17.34 0.85 -7.10
N VAL A 188 16.51 1.73 -7.62
CA VAL A 188 16.76 3.19 -7.55
C VAL A 188 16.62 3.69 -6.12
N ALA A 189 15.64 3.17 -5.35
CA ALA A 189 15.38 3.59 -3.98
C ALA A 189 16.37 2.95 -2.98
N ASN A 190 16.78 1.69 -3.22
CA ASN A 190 17.51 0.87 -2.26
C ASN A 190 18.99 0.63 -2.64
N GLY A 191 19.46 1.19 -3.73
CA GLY A 191 20.76 0.87 -4.32
C GLY A 191 20.66 -0.28 -5.33
N ALA A 192 21.76 -0.95 -5.64
CA ALA A 192 21.76 -2.08 -6.58
C ALA A 192 20.85 -3.20 -6.06
N VAL A 193 19.82 -3.54 -6.83
CA VAL A 193 18.95 -4.68 -6.57
C VAL A 193 19.17 -5.71 -7.66
N ASP A 194 19.57 -6.90 -7.27
CA ASP A 194 19.66 -8.03 -8.18
C ASP A 194 18.24 -8.50 -8.55
N VAL A 195 18.04 -8.81 -9.82
CA VAL A 195 16.79 -9.43 -10.27
C VAL A 195 16.73 -10.84 -9.68
N PRO A 196 15.70 -11.17 -8.87
CA PRO A 196 15.61 -12.46 -8.24
C PRO A 196 15.42 -13.55 -9.31
N THR A 197 16.11 -14.68 -9.14
CA THR A 197 15.89 -15.86 -9.98
C THR A 197 14.58 -16.56 -9.65
N THR A 198 14.07 -17.36 -10.56
CA THR A 198 12.86 -18.18 -10.33
C THR A 198 13.00 -19.06 -9.08
N ASP A 199 14.19 -19.61 -8.81
CA ASP A 199 14.44 -20.44 -7.64
C ASP A 199 14.31 -19.65 -6.34
N VAL A 200 14.84 -18.42 -6.31
CA VAL A 200 14.71 -17.50 -5.15
C VAL A 200 13.25 -17.14 -4.92
N LEU A 201 12.50 -16.82 -5.97
CA LEU A 201 11.07 -16.51 -5.87
C LEU A 201 10.25 -17.72 -5.39
N ALA A 202 10.56 -18.91 -5.92
CA ALA A 202 9.90 -20.14 -5.49
C ALA A 202 10.19 -20.47 -4.02
N GLN A 203 11.44 -20.30 -3.57
CA GLN A 203 11.82 -20.47 -2.18
C GLN A 203 11.06 -19.48 -1.28
N SER A 204 11.05 -18.20 -1.62
CA SER A 204 10.30 -17.17 -0.86
C SER A 204 8.82 -17.52 -0.77
N ALA A 205 8.21 -17.98 -1.88
CA ALA A 205 6.81 -18.38 -1.88
C ALA A 205 6.54 -19.58 -0.96
N VAL A 206 7.46 -20.54 -0.88
CA VAL A 206 7.36 -21.68 0.06
C VAL A 206 7.50 -21.19 1.50
N GLU A 207 8.46 -20.34 1.79
CA GLU A 207 8.70 -19.79 3.14
C GLU A 207 7.50 -18.97 3.63
N GLU A 208 6.90 -18.15 2.77
CA GLU A 208 5.72 -17.35 3.12
C GLU A 208 4.45 -18.18 3.36
N ASN A 209 4.21 -19.20 2.52
CA ASN A 209 2.94 -19.94 2.57
C ASN A 209 3.00 -21.21 3.43
N PHE A 210 4.21 -21.71 3.74
CA PHE A 210 4.42 -22.97 4.48
C PHE A 210 5.44 -22.79 5.62
N SER A 211 5.45 -21.62 6.26
CA SER A 211 6.40 -21.27 7.33
C SER A 211 6.51 -22.31 8.44
N ASP A 212 5.39 -22.89 8.88
CA ASP A 212 5.37 -23.95 9.90
C ASP A 212 6.09 -25.23 9.45
N MET A 213 5.97 -25.60 8.17
CA MET A 213 6.64 -26.75 7.60
C MET A 213 8.14 -26.50 7.44
N VAL A 214 8.51 -25.32 6.96
CA VAL A 214 9.91 -24.87 6.86
C VAL A 214 10.56 -24.87 8.24
N GLY A 215 9.88 -24.33 9.25
CA GLY A 215 10.34 -24.33 10.64
C GLY A 215 10.58 -25.75 11.20
N LYS A 216 9.67 -26.71 10.92
CA LYS A 216 9.86 -28.11 11.31
C LYS A 216 11.07 -28.76 10.65
N VAL A 217 11.30 -28.48 9.36
CA VAL A 217 12.48 -28.99 8.63
C VAL A 217 13.75 -28.38 9.20
N TYR A 218 13.75 -27.08 9.48
CA TYR A 218 14.88 -26.40 10.09
C TYR A 218 15.26 -27.00 11.44
N VAL A 219 14.30 -27.10 12.36
CA VAL A 219 14.52 -27.69 13.71
C VAL A 219 14.97 -29.15 13.66
N LYS A 220 14.55 -29.92 12.66
CA LYS A 220 14.96 -31.31 12.50
C LYS A 220 16.42 -31.45 12.05
N ASN A 221 16.94 -30.44 11.33
CA ASN A 221 18.27 -30.50 10.73
C ASN A 221 19.34 -29.73 11.54
N HIS A 222 18.91 -28.98 12.55
CA HIS A 222 19.75 -28.21 13.48
C HIS A 222 19.41 -28.47 14.93
#